data_c8010eb346081cbc0dd68321cf36595c
#
_entry.id   c8010eb346081cbc0dd68321cf36595c
#
_cell.length_a   1.000
_cell.length_b   1.000
_cell.length_c   1.000
_cell.angle_alpha   90.00
_cell.angle_beta   90.00
_cell.angle_gamma   90.00
#
_symmetry.space_group_name_H-M   'P 1'
#
loop_
_entity.id
_entity.type
_entity.pdbx_description
1 polymer ?
#
loop_
_entity_poly.entity_id
_entity_poly.type
_entity_poly.pdbx_seq_one_letter_code
_entity_poly.pdbx_strand_id
1 'polypeptide(L)'
;SAFDRKNYFYPDLPQGYQISQLYHPIVGEGEILVDMEPGVARNVRVERIHLEQDAGKSVHDMDPNMSFVDLNRTGVALMEIVSMPDIRSPEEAAAYVTKLRQILRYLGTCDGNMQNGNMRADVNVSVCPSGQYEKFRATGNFSHLGTRCELKNMNSMRFIQMAIDFEARRQIAILEDGGTIDQETRLYDADKNETRSMRSKEEAHDYRYFPDPDLLPLEIEQSWVDEIAASLPELPDAKKARFVIEFGITEYDASVLTADAIDADYFETVAKGRDGKQAANWIINELFGRLNKANLIISDSPISTNQLGAILDLISKGDISGKIAKDLFEIVWNEGGEPTKIVEIRGMKQVTDSGAIETAVDKIMADNPDQVIKAQANPKLAGWFVGQVMKATGGKANPKVVNQIIASKLHI
;
A
#
# COMPACT_ATOMS: atom_id res chain seq x y z
N SER A 1 -1.86 -19.30 27.40
CA SER A 1 -1.58 -19.87 26.09
C SER A 1 -0.76 -21.14 26.23
N ALA A 2 -0.91 -22.10 25.32
CA ALA A 2 -0.13 -23.35 25.36
C ALA A 2 0.25 -23.79 23.95
N PHE A 3 1.38 -24.49 23.86
CA PHE A 3 1.86 -25.04 22.60
C PHE A 3 1.46 -26.50 22.48
N ASP A 4 1.11 -26.89 21.26
CA ASP A 4 0.77 -28.24 20.84
C ASP A 4 1.75 -28.75 19.79
N ARG A 5 1.90 -30.07 19.69
CA ARG A 5 2.58 -30.73 18.58
C ARG A 5 1.57 -31.09 17.51
N LYS A 6 1.79 -30.53 16.29
CA LYS A 6 1.08 -30.87 15.06
C LYS A 6 1.91 -31.91 14.31
N ASN A 7 1.47 -33.16 14.29
CA ASN A 7 2.27 -34.25 13.79
C ASN A 7 2.03 -34.50 12.31
N TYR A 8 3.09 -34.39 11.51
CA TYR A 8 3.09 -34.73 10.09
C TYR A 8 4.55 -34.93 9.61
N PHE A 9 4.74 -35.69 8.52
CA PHE A 9 6.05 -36.09 8.06
C PHE A 9 6.32 -35.52 6.67
N TYR A 10 7.25 -34.56 6.62
CA TYR A 10 7.79 -34.01 5.38
C TYR A 10 9.30 -33.87 5.47
N PRO A 11 10.03 -33.99 4.34
CA PRO A 11 11.49 -33.85 4.34
C PRO A 11 11.98 -32.51 4.91
N ASP A 12 11.22 -31.46 4.75
CA ASP A 12 11.50 -30.09 5.25
C ASP A 12 11.06 -29.88 6.70
N LEU A 13 10.52 -30.91 7.35
CA LEU A 13 10.20 -30.93 8.77
C LEU A 13 10.85 -32.16 9.45
N PRO A 14 12.19 -32.17 9.64
CA PRO A 14 12.95 -33.38 10.04
C PRO A 14 12.51 -34.01 11.35
N GLN A 15 12.00 -33.21 12.30
CA GLN A 15 11.52 -33.71 13.60
C GLN A 15 10.17 -34.43 13.52
N GLY A 16 9.45 -34.37 12.39
CA GLY A 16 8.18 -35.05 12.20
C GLY A 16 6.98 -34.40 12.90
N TYR A 17 7.16 -33.24 13.49
CA TYR A 17 6.07 -32.41 14.06
C TYR A 17 6.42 -30.94 13.97
N GLN A 18 5.38 -30.11 14.00
CA GLN A 18 5.47 -28.65 14.09
C GLN A 18 4.93 -28.20 15.44
N ILE A 19 5.68 -27.38 16.16
CA ILE A 19 5.15 -26.69 17.34
C ILE A 19 4.16 -25.65 16.84
N SER A 20 2.94 -25.67 17.39
CA SER A 20 1.83 -24.79 17.00
C SER A 20 0.92 -24.55 18.21
N GLN A 21 -0.24 -23.93 18.01
CA GLN A 21 -1.22 -23.66 19.06
C GLN A 21 -2.63 -23.89 18.51
N LEU A 22 -3.28 -25.00 18.87
CA LEU A 22 -4.63 -25.29 18.40
C LEU A 22 -5.70 -24.84 19.40
N TYR A 23 -5.58 -25.27 20.66
CA TYR A 23 -6.62 -25.10 21.66
C TYR A 23 -6.47 -23.81 22.50
N HIS A 24 -5.24 -23.31 22.62
CA HIS A 24 -4.91 -22.17 23.49
C HIS A 24 -4.01 -21.17 22.75
N PRO A 25 -4.54 -20.52 21.68
CA PRO A 25 -3.76 -19.57 20.89
C PRO A 25 -3.34 -18.36 21.76
N ILE A 26 -2.31 -17.65 21.32
CA ILE A 26 -1.80 -16.48 22.04
C ILE A 26 -2.79 -15.31 22.00
N VAL A 27 -3.54 -15.15 20.89
CA VAL A 27 -4.57 -14.13 20.72
C VAL A 27 -5.88 -14.79 20.30
N GLY A 28 -6.95 -14.42 20.97
CA GLY A 28 -8.32 -14.85 20.65
C GLY A 28 -8.98 -14.00 19.57
N GLU A 29 -10.30 -13.88 19.67
CA GLU A 29 -11.12 -13.17 18.71
C GLU A 29 -10.80 -11.67 18.63
N GLY A 30 -10.91 -11.13 17.42
CA GLY A 30 -10.73 -9.72 17.13
C GLY A 30 -11.36 -9.33 15.81
N GLU A 31 -11.10 -8.11 15.36
CA GLU A 31 -11.62 -7.62 14.09
C GLU A 31 -10.67 -6.62 13.44
N ILE A 32 -10.71 -6.55 12.12
CA ILE A 32 -9.92 -5.62 11.32
C ILE A 32 -10.86 -4.86 10.41
N LEU A 33 -10.80 -3.52 10.47
CA LEU A 33 -11.50 -2.64 9.56
C LEU A 33 -10.69 -2.54 8.26
N VAL A 34 -11.34 -2.89 7.16
CA VAL A 34 -10.74 -2.93 5.83
C VAL A 34 -11.36 -1.83 4.96
N ASP A 35 -10.55 -0.92 4.48
CA ASP A 35 -10.99 0.11 3.53
C ASP A 35 -11.18 -0.52 2.15
N MET A 36 -12.35 -0.30 1.55
CA MET A 36 -12.67 -0.76 0.20
C MET A 36 -12.58 0.39 -0.81
N GLU A 37 -13.67 1.11 -0.99
CA GLU A 37 -13.75 2.34 -1.77
C GLU A 37 -13.82 3.54 -0.83
N PRO A 38 -13.57 4.77 -1.31
CA PRO A 38 -13.69 5.96 -0.48
C PRO A 38 -15.03 6.02 0.28
N GLY A 39 -14.97 6.00 1.61
CA GLY A 39 -16.13 6.02 2.49
C GLY A 39 -16.82 4.66 2.68
N VAL A 40 -16.29 3.57 2.12
CA VAL A 40 -16.80 2.21 2.31
C VAL A 40 -15.76 1.37 3.04
N ALA A 41 -16.11 0.88 4.21
CA ALA A 41 -15.26 -0.02 4.98
C ALA A 41 -16.00 -1.32 5.30
N ARG A 42 -15.26 -2.40 5.46
CA ARG A 42 -15.74 -3.71 5.86
C ARG A 42 -15.03 -4.17 7.12
N ASN A 43 -15.80 -4.72 8.03
CA ASN A 43 -15.24 -5.32 9.24
C ASN A 43 -15.07 -6.82 9.01
N VAL A 44 -13.84 -7.31 9.12
CA VAL A 44 -13.49 -8.73 9.00
C VAL A 44 -13.05 -9.22 10.35
N ARG A 45 -13.76 -10.20 10.89
CA ARG A 45 -13.42 -10.81 12.17
C ARG A 45 -12.20 -11.72 12.04
N VAL A 46 -11.33 -11.64 13.02
CA VAL A 46 -10.21 -12.55 13.25
C VAL A 46 -10.67 -13.58 14.28
N GLU A 47 -10.55 -14.86 13.97
CA GLU A 47 -10.86 -15.95 14.89
C GLU A 47 -9.79 -16.07 15.96
N ARG A 48 -8.52 -16.05 15.53
CA ARG A 48 -7.35 -16.17 16.41
C ARG A 48 -6.07 -15.78 15.71
N ILE A 49 -5.04 -15.55 16.53
CA ILE A 49 -3.66 -15.52 16.08
C ILE A 49 -2.91 -16.57 16.93
N HIS A 50 -2.15 -17.44 16.28
CA HIS A 50 -1.33 -18.41 16.97
C HIS A 50 0.11 -18.40 16.47
N LEU A 51 1.01 -18.86 17.33
CA LEU A 51 2.43 -18.97 17.05
C LEU A 51 2.76 -20.40 16.67
N GLU A 52 3.67 -20.56 15.71
CA GLU A 52 4.16 -21.84 15.27
C GLU A 52 5.62 -21.77 14.79
N GLN A 53 6.23 -22.92 14.56
CA GLN A 53 7.52 -23.00 13.89
C GLN A 53 7.34 -22.97 12.38
N ASP A 54 8.18 -22.22 11.67
CA ASP A 54 8.25 -22.36 10.21
C ASP A 54 8.95 -23.67 9.84
N ALA A 55 8.49 -24.31 8.77
CA ALA A 55 9.13 -25.47 8.17
C ALA A 55 10.29 -25.02 7.26
N GLY A 56 11.10 -25.97 6.81
CA GLY A 56 12.04 -25.75 5.73
C GLY A 56 11.35 -25.60 4.38
N LYS A 57 12.11 -25.70 3.31
CA LYS A 57 11.61 -25.60 1.93
C LYS A 57 12.10 -26.80 1.13
N SER A 58 11.17 -27.51 0.49
CA SER A 58 11.49 -28.52 -0.52
C SER A 58 11.58 -27.86 -1.89
N VAL A 59 12.70 -28.06 -2.61
CA VAL A 59 13.00 -27.49 -3.91
C VAL A 59 13.07 -28.63 -4.94
N HIS A 60 12.19 -28.58 -5.95
CA HIS A 60 12.01 -29.67 -6.92
C HIS A 60 12.41 -29.29 -8.37
N ASP A 61 12.79 -28.04 -8.58
CA ASP A 61 13.08 -27.46 -9.89
C ASP A 61 14.57 -27.43 -10.26
N MET A 62 15.45 -27.78 -9.32
CA MET A 62 16.90 -27.77 -9.52
C MET A 62 17.41 -29.01 -10.26
N ASP A 63 16.74 -30.16 -10.12
CA ASP A 63 17.09 -31.41 -10.77
C ASP A 63 15.82 -32.25 -10.99
N PRO A 64 15.64 -32.87 -12.20
CA PRO A 64 14.43 -33.62 -12.50
C PRO A 64 14.28 -34.93 -11.68
N ASN A 65 15.36 -35.43 -11.10
CA ASN A 65 15.37 -36.72 -10.37
C ASN A 65 15.62 -36.57 -8.86
N MET A 66 15.90 -35.35 -8.38
CA MET A 66 16.23 -35.11 -6.97
C MET A 66 15.42 -33.91 -6.44
N SER A 67 15.06 -34.05 -5.16
CA SER A 67 14.51 -32.92 -4.39
C SER A 67 15.58 -32.45 -3.39
N PHE A 68 15.73 -31.13 -3.31
CA PHE A 68 16.65 -30.52 -2.34
C PHE A 68 15.84 -29.97 -1.17
N VAL A 69 16.42 -30.00 0.01
CA VAL A 69 15.78 -29.50 1.23
C VAL A 69 16.62 -28.33 1.76
N ASP A 70 16.00 -27.16 1.85
CA ASP A 70 16.58 -25.99 2.49
C ASP A 70 15.98 -25.82 3.88
N LEU A 71 16.80 -25.95 4.91
CA LEU A 71 16.41 -25.88 6.32
C LEU A 71 16.72 -24.53 6.96
N ASN A 72 17.13 -23.49 6.19
CA ASN A 72 17.51 -22.20 6.75
C ASN A 72 16.38 -21.49 7.52
N ARG A 73 15.12 -21.77 7.18
CA ARG A 73 13.95 -21.20 7.87
C ARG A 73 13.35 -22.12 8.92
N THR A 74 13.79 -23.35 9.02
CA THR A 74 13.25 -24.34 9.97
C THR A 74 13.40 -23.84 11.41
N GLY A 75 12.29 -23.79 12.14
CA GLY A 75 12.26 -23.36 13.52
C GLY A 75 12.21 -21.83 13.72
N VAL A 76 12.22 -21.05 12.66
CA VAL A 76 11.94 -19.60 12.75
C VAL A 76 10.50 -19.39 13.23
N ALA A 77 10.29 -18.41 14.10
CA ALA A 77 8.96 -18.08 14.60
C ALA A 77 8.04 -17.64 13.45
N LEU A 78 6.90 -18.27 13.34
CA LEU A 78 5.85 -18.00 12.39
C LEU A 78 4.58 -17.63 13.17
N MET A 79 3.84 -16.64 12.67
CA MET A 79 2.54 -16.25 13.20
C MET A 79 1.47 -16.54 12.14
N GLU A 80 0.44 -17.29 12.52
CA GLU A 80 -0.72 -17.52 11.66
C GLU A 80 -1.92 -16.69 12.16
N ILE A 81 -2.49 -15.90 11.27
CA ILE A 81 -3.68 -15.07 11.51
C ILE A 81 -4.84 -15.74 10.78
N VAL A 82 -5.83 -16.21 11.53
CA VAL A 82 -7.00 -16.92 10.99
C VAL A 82 -8.19 -15.99 11.01
N SER A 83 -8.79 -15.73 9.84
CA SER A 83 -10.03 -14.94 9.74
C SER A 83 -11.26 -15.81 9.88
N MET A 84 -12.36 -15.23 10.37
CA MET A 84 -13.70 -15.79 10.18
C MET A 84 -14.11 -15.67 8.70
N PRO A 85 -15.05 -16.47 8.21
CA PRO A 85 -15.48 -16.45 6.81
C PRO A 85 -16.40 -15.25 6.48
N ASP A 86 -15.91 -14.04 6.74
CA ASP A 86 -16.63 -12.78 6.53
C ASP A 86 -16.37 -12.17 5.15
N ILE A 87 -15.26 -12.54 4.50
CA ILE A 87 -14.83 -12.02 3.20
C ILE A 87 -15.77 -12.55 2.10
N ARG A 88 -16.27 -11.65 1.24
CA ARG A 88 -17.35 -11.95 0.27
C ARG A 88 -16.94 -11.74 -1.18
N SER A 89 -15.77 -11.18 -1.45
CA SER A 89 -15.30 -10.99 -2.82
C SER A 89 -13.76 -11.11 -2.92
N PRO A 90 -13.22 -11.31 -4.13
CA PRO A 90 -11.78 -11.28 -4.37
C PRO A 90 -11.13 -9.95 -3.94
N GLU A 91 -11.84 -8.84 -4.15
CA GLU A 91 -11.37 -7.49 -3.79
C GLU A 91 -11.28 -7.33 -2.27
N GLU A 92 -12.29 -7.79 -1.53
CA GLU A 92 -12.28 -7.81 -0.06
C GLU A 92 -11.11 -8.65 0.48
N ALA A 93 -10.83 -9.80 -0.13
CA ALA A 93 -9.70 -10.64 0.27
C ALA A 93 -8.36 -9.93 0.06
N ALA A 94 -8.15 -9.32 -1.10
CA ALA A 94 -6.92 -8.58 -1.38
C ALA A 94 -6.77 -7.35 -0.46
N ALA A 95 -7.86 -6.63 -0.20
CA ALA A 95 -7.87 -5.49 0.70
C ALA A 95 -7.55 -5.92 2.16
N TYR A 96 -8.10 -7.04 2.62
CA TYR A 96 -7.81 -7.60 3.94
C TYR A 96 -6.32 -7.97 4.10
N VAL A 97 -5.75 -8.71 3.14
CA VAL A 97 -4.34 -9.08 3.17
C VAL A 97 -3.43 -7.86 3.07
N THR A 98 -3.83 -6.83 2.28
CA THR A 98 -3.13 -5.56 2.19
C THR A 98 -3.13 -4.82 3.52
N LYS A 99 -4.27 -4.76 4.21
CA LYS A 99 -4.40 -4.13 5.53
C LYS A 99 -3.53 -4.84 6.57
N LEU A 100 -3.55 -6.17 6.62
CA LEU A 100 -2.67 -6.95 7.49
C LEU A 100 -1.20 -6.67 7.23
N ARG A 101 -0.80 -6.70 5.95
CA ARG A 101 0.57 -6.38 5.54
C ARG A 101 1.00 -5.00 6.01
N GLN A 102 0.12 -4.02 5.86
CA GLN A 102 0.36 -2.65 6.31
C GLN A 102 0.58 -2.58 7.83
N ILE A 103 -0.31 -3.19 8.62
CA ILE A 103 -0.19 -3.22 10.08
C ILE A 103 1.12 -3.89 10.51
N LEU A 104 1.45 -5.05 9.96
CA LEU A 104 2.67 -5.80 10.30
C LEU A 104 3.94 -5.01 9.98
N ARG A 105 3.95 -4.25 8.88
CA ARG A 105 5.06 -3.37 8.53
C ARG A 105 5.18 -2.17 9.49
N TYR A 106 4.07 -1.57 9.88
CA TYR A 106 4.06 -0.49 10.89
C TYR A 106 4.57 -0.96 12.25
N LEU A 107 4.24 -2.19 12.62
CA LEU A 107 4.75 -2.83 13.85
C LEU A 107 6.21 -3.28 13.75
N GLY A 108 6.77 -3.33 12.54
CA GLY A 108 8.13 -3.83 12.30
C GLY A 108 8.28 -5.35 12.50
N THR A 109 7.18 -6.09 12.59
CA THR A 109 7.19 -7.54 12.84
C THR A 109 7.40 -8.36 11.57
N CYS A 110 7.05 -7.81 10.39
CA CYS A 110 7.21 -8.47 9.10
C CYS A 110 7.38 -7.42 8.00
N ASP A 111 8.23 -7.68 7.01
CA ASP A 111 8.38 -6.82 5.82
C ASP A 111 7.23 -6.98 4.81
N GLY A 112 6.40 -8.02 4.98
CA GLY A 112 5.27 -8.33 4.12
C GLY A 112 5.65 -8.73 2.70
N ASN A 113 6.88 -9.23 2.47
CA ASN A 113 7.32 -9.67 1.16
C ASN A 113 6.76 -11.06 0.82
N MET A 114 5.74 -11.07 -0.05
CA MET A 114 5.09 -12.32 -0.47
C MET A 114 5.94 -13.12 -1.46
N GLN A 115 6.77 -12.46 -2.28
CA GLN A 115 7.63 -13.16 -3.25
C GLN A 115 8.72 -13.96 -2.56
N ASN A 116 9.27 -13.42 -1.47
CA ASN A 116 10.25 -14.13 -0.65
C ASN A 116 9.59 -15.10 0.35
N GLY A 117 8.26 -15.16 0.39
CA GLY A 117 7.51 -16.00 1.32
C GLY A 117 7.58 -15.54 2.79
N ASN A 118 7.95 -14.27 3.05
CA ASN A 118 7.95 -13.71 4.40
C ASN A 118 6.51 -13.44 4.88
N MET A 119 5.59 -13.24 3.94
CA MET A 119 4.15 -13.24 4.15
C MET A 119 3.50 -14.17 3.14
N ARG A 120 2.64 -15.08 3.61
CA ARG A 120 1.89 -16.03 2.78
C ARG A 120 0.42 -15.92 3.08
N ALA A 121 -0.43 -16.25 2.12
CA ALA A 121 -1.86 -16.31 2.32
C ALA A 121 -2.40 -17.61 1.71
N ASP A 122 -2.99 -18.45 2.54
CA ASP A 122 -3.80 -19.58 2.13
C ASP A 122 -5.27 -19.15 2.15
N VAL A 123 -6.01 -19.44 1.10
CA VAL A 123 -7.37 -18.95 0.95
C VAL A 123 -8.36 -20.10 0.88
N ASN A 124 -9.31 -20.11 1.80
CA ASN A 124 -10.43 -21.06 1.76
C ASN A 124 -11.61 -20.44 0.99
N VAL A 125 -12.01 -21.08 -0.10
CA VAL A 125 -13.13 -20.64 -0.95
C VAL A 125 -14.26 -21.64 -0.86
N SER A 126 -15.47 -21.17 -0.60
CA SER A 126 -16.71 -21.92 -0.73
C SER A 126 -17.82 -21.06 -1.29
N VAL A 127 -18.78 -21.66 -1.96
CA VAL A 127 -19.98 -20.99 -2.44
C VAL A 127 -21.23 -21.64 -1.83
N CYS A 128 -22.24 -20.83 -1.55
CA CYS A 128 -23.50 -21.31 -1.00
C CYS A 128 -24.68 -20.56 -1.66
N PRO A 129 -25.90 -21.14 -1.65
CA PRO A 129 -27.10 -20.46 -2.14
C PRO A 129 -27.35 -19.14 -1.40
N SER A 130 -27.99 -18.19 -2.08
CA SER A 130 -28.41 -16.90 -1.50
C SER A 130 -29.20 -17.10 -0.20
N GLY A 131 -28.92 -16.26 0.81
CA GLY A 131 -29.54 -16.30 2.13
C GLY A 131 -28.88 -17.28 3.13
N GLN A 132 -28.01 -18.18 2.69
CA GLN A 132 -27.35 -19.11 3.63
C GLN A 132 -26.23 -18.44 4.43
N TYR A 133 -25.53 -17.51 3.83
CA TYR A 133 -24.52 -16.73 4.55
C TYR A 133 -25.14 -15.90 5.69
N GLU A 134 -26.28 -15.27 5.46
CA GLU A 134 -27.03 -14.53 6.46
C GLU A 134 -27.47 -15.44 7.63
N LYS A 135 -27.87 -16.68 7.33
CA LYS A 135 -28.15 -17.67 8.36
C LYS A 135 -26.90 -18.06 9.16
N PHE A 136 -25.76 -18.26 8.48
CA PHE A 136 -24.49 -18.46 9.17
C PHE A 136 -24.17 -17.29 10.10
N ARG A 137 -24.28 -16.05 9.61
CA ARG A 137 -24.05 -14.84 10.42
C ARG A 137 -24.94 -14.75 11.65
N ALA A 138 -26.19 -15.16 11.53
CA ALA A 138 -27.17 -15.11 12.61
C ALA A 138 -27.01 -16.25 13.65
N THR A 139 -26.53 -17.41 13.22
CA THR A 139 -26.51 -18.62 14.06
C THR A 139 -25.11 -19.10 14.45
N GLY A 140 -24.07 -18.64 13.77
CA GLY A 140 -22.72 -19.18 13.89
C GLY A 140 -22.55 -20.60 13.32
N ASN A 141 -23.60 -21.18 12.69
CA ASN A 141 -23.56 -22.55 12.23
C ASN A 141 -22.92 -22.65 10.83
N PHE A 142 -21.73 -23.22 10.76
CA PHE A 142 -20.94 -23.41 9.54
C PHE A 142 -21.61 -24.34 8.52
N SER A 143 -22.62 -25.14 8.91
CA SER A 143 -23.36 -26.00 7.96
C SER A 143 -24.15 -25.21 6.90
N HIS A 144 -24.34 -23.92 7.10
CA HIS A 144 -24.94 -23.01 6.11
C HIS A 144 -23.96 -22.57 5.02
N LEU A 145 -22.66 -22.75 5.22
CA LEU A 145 -21.63 -22.46 4.23
C LEU A 145 -21.43 -23.69 3.31
N GLY A 146 -20.96 -23.44 2.10
CA GLY A 146 -20.62 -24.51 1.16
C GLY A 146 -19.34 -25.25 1.55
N THR A 147 -19.07 -26.36 0.86
CA THR A 147 -17.83 -27.10 1.00
C THR A 147 -16.66 -26.24 0.53
N ARG A 148 -15.65 -26.08 1.39
CA ARG A 148 -14.48 -25.23 1.12
C ARG A 148 -13.40 -26.01 0.39
N CYS A 149 -12.72 -25.33 -0.54
CA CYS A 149 -11.43 -25.72 -1.10
C CYS A 149 -10.36 -24.73 -0.61
N GLU A 150 -9.23 -25.26 -0.17
CA GLU A 150 -8.07 -24.45 0.23
C GLU A 150 -7.20 -24.15 -1.01
N LEU A 151 -6.93 -22.89 -1.27
CA LEU A 151 -6.07 -22.44 -2.37
C LEU A 151 -4.69 -22.09 -1.85
N LYS A 152 -3.64 -22.58 -2.53
CA LYS A 152 -2.24 -22.33 -2.23
C LYS A 152 -1.48 -21.77 -3.42
N ASN A 153 -0.25 -21.28 -3.18
CA ASN A 153 0.67 -20.76 -4.20
C ASN A 153 0.31 -19.40 -4.77
N MET A 154 -0.24 -18.51 -3.93
CA MET A 154 -0.53 -17.13 -4.32
C MET A 154 0.49 -16.19 -3.68
N ASN A 155 1.42 -15.68 -4.48
CA ASN A 155 2.53 -14.82 -4.02
C ASN A 155 2.33 -13.34 -4.32
N SER A 156 1.10 -12.92 -4.65
CA SER A 156 0.73 -11.52 -4.84
C SER A 156 -0.76 -11.30 -4.59
N MET A 157 -1.15 -10.06 -4.28
CA MET A 157 -2.56 -9.66 -4.10
C MET A 157 -3.38 -9.95 -5.36
N ARG A 158 -2.81 -9.71 -6.53
CA ARG A 158 -3.45 -10.00 -7.81
C ARG A 158 -3.74 -11.50 -7.97
N PHE A 159 -2.80 -12.36 -7.60
CA PHE A 159 -3.01 -13.80 -7.73
C PHE A 159 -4.03 -14.32 -6.71
N ILE A 160 -4.14 -13.72 -5.53
CA ILE A 160 -5.22 -14.01 -4.58
C ILE A 160 -6.58 -13.73 -5.23
N GLN A 161 -6.76 -12.55 -5.82
CA GLN A 161 -8.02 -12.19 -6.49
C GLN A 161 -8.37 -13.14 -7.63
N MET A 162 -7.41 -13.40 -8.52
CA MET A 162 -7.61 -14.27 -9.69
C MET A 162 -7.93 -15.71 -9.28
N ALA A 163 -7.24 -16.23 -8.27
CA ALA A 163 -7.48 -17.59 -7.76
C ALA A 163 -8.87 -17.74 -7.14
N ILE A 164 -9.31 -16.76 -6.35
CA ILE A 164 -10.65 -16.76 -5.74
C ILE A 164 -11.73 -16.70 -6.82
N ASP A 165 -11.60 -15.80 -7.80
CA ASP A 165 -12.57 -15.65 -8.88
C ASP A 165 -12.69 -16.93 -9.70
N PHE A 166 -11.55 -17.52 -10.09
CA PHE A 166 -11.55 -18.79 -10.82
C PHE A 166 -12.22 -19.90 -10.01
N GLU A 167 -11.83 -20.09 -8.76
CA GLU A 167 -12.35 -21.18 -7.93
C GLU A 167 -13.84 -21.02 -7.62
N ALA A 168 -14.29 -19.80 -7.33
CA ALA A 168 -15.72 -19.54 -7.12
C ALA A 168 -16.55 -19.90 -8.36
N ARG A 169 -16.09 -19.49 -9.55
CA ARG A 169 -16.76 -19.85 -10.81
C ARG A 169 -16.76 -21.36 -11.07
N ARG A 170 -15.64 -22.03 -10.79
CA ARG A 170 -15.55 -23.50 -10.91
C ARG A 170 -16.56 -24.20 -10.02
N GLN A 171 -16.65 -23.80 -8.74
CA GLN A 171 -17.61 -24.37 -7.79
C GLN A 171 -19.04 -24.12 -8.21
N ILE A 172 -19.36 -22.90 -8.66
CA ILE A 172 -20.70 -22.56 -9.16
C ILE A 172 -21.07 -23.46 -10.33
N ALA A 173 -20.21 -23.60 -11.34
CA ALA A 173 -20.49 -24.43 -12.52
C ALA A 173 -20.75 -25.89 -12.14
N ILE A 174 -19.95 -26.47 -11.24
CA ILE A 174 -20.16 -27.86 -10.78
C ILE A 174 -21.51 -28.01 -10.07
N LEU A 175 -21.88 -27.06 -9.20
CA LEU A 175 -23.13 -27.13 -8.44
C LEU A 175 -24.35 -26.90 -9.34
N GLU A 176 -24.27 -26.01 -10.32
CA GLU A 176 -25.33 -25.77 -11.31
C GLU A 176 -25.58 -27.00 -12.22
N ASP A 177 -24.50 -27.74 -12.53
CA ASP A 177 -24.60 -29.02 -13.26
C ASP A 177 -25.09 -30.19 -12.38
N GLY A 178 -25.40 -29.94 -11.11
CA GLY A 178 -25.90 -30.95 -10.15
C GLY A 178 -24.81 -31.83 -9.53
N GLY A 179 -23.57 -31.44 -9.68
CA GLY A 179 -22.42 -32.08 -9.04
C GLY A 179 -22.25 -31.69 -7.57
N THR A 180 -21.17 -32.18 -6.96
CA THR A 180 -20.77 -31.88 -5.57
C THR A 180 -19.35 -31.38 -5.51
N ILE A 181 -19.06 -30.54 -4.53
CA ILE A 181 -17.70 -30.05 -4.28
C ILE A 181 -17.05 -30.95 -3.24
N ASP A 182 -15.89 -31.47 -3.56
CA ASP A 182 -15.02 -32.14 -2.60
C ASP A 182 -14.16 -31.17 -1.83
N GLN A 183 -13.99 -31.42 -0.54
CA GLN A 183 -13.05 -30.65 0.28
C GLN A 183 -11.63 -31.06 -0.07
N GLU A 184 -10.88 -30.18 -0.69
CA GLU A 184 -9.53 -30.45 -1.18
C GLU A 184 -8.63 -29.23 -1.09
N THR A 185 -7.31 -29.48 -1.15
CA THR A 185 -6.29 -28.44 -1.35
C THR A 185 -6.00 -28.33 -2.84
N ARG A 186 -6.02 -27.11 -3.37
CA ARG A 186 -5.81 -26.79 -4.79
C ARG A 186 -4.65 -25.82 -4.96
N LEU A 187 -3.79 -26.09 -5.93
CA LEU A 187 -2.70 -25.19 -6.32
C LEU A 187 -3.18 -24.22 -7.38
N TYR A 188 -2.94 -22.93 -7.17
CA TYR A 188 -3.15 -21.94 -8.21
C TYR A 188 -1.97 -21.92 -9.18
N ASP A 189 -2.26 -22.07 -10.47
CA ASP A 189 -1.33 -21.98 -11.59
C ASP A 189 -1.49 -20.59 -12.23
N ALA A 190 -0.53 -19.70 -11.99
CA ALA A 190 -0.59 -18.32 -12.44
C ALA A 190 -0.47 -18.17 -13.96
N ASP A 191 0.24 -19.07 -14.62
CA ASP A 191 0.47 -19.03 -16.08
C ASP A 191 -0.81 -19.39 -16.84
N LYS A 192 -1.57 -20.35 -16.30
CA LYS A 192 -2.82 -20.81 -16.89
C LYS A 192 -4.05 -20.11 -16.33
N ASN A 193 -3.89 -19.38 -15.22
CA ASN A 193 -4.98 -18.78 -14.46
C ASN A 193 -6.06 -19.82 -14.08
N GLU A 194 -5.63 -20.93 -13.52
CA GLU A 194 -6.52 -22.03 -13.09
C GLU A 194 -6.10 -22.60 -11.73
N THR A 195 -7.01 -23.29 -11.06
CA THR A 195 -6.69 -24.10 -9.88
C THR A 195 -6.68 -25.58 -10.25
N ARG A 196 -5.72 -26.34 -9.74
CA ARG A 196 -5.66 -27.81 -9.91
C ARG A 196 -5.58 -28.51 -8.56
N SER A 197 -6.25 -29.66 -8.45
CA SER A 197 -6.18 -30.47 -7.23
C SER A 197 -4.77 -30.92 -6.93
N MET A 198 -4.35 -30.79 -5.67
CA MET A 198 -3.07 -31.28 -5.18
C MET A 198 -3.22 -32.64 -4.47
N ARG A 199 -4.35 -32.84 -3.77
CA ARG A 199 -4.60 -34.04 -2.95
C ARG A 199 -6.10 -34.32 -2.88
N SER A 200 -6.46 -35.58 -2.92
CA SER A 200 -7.82 -36.03 -2.66
C SER A 200 -8.11 -36.12 -1.15
N LYS A 201 -9.40 -36.24 -0.81
CA LYS A 201 -9.93 -36.36 0.55
C LYS A 201 -9.32 -37.50 1.38
N GLU A 202 -8.81 -38.55 0.72
CA GLU A 202 -8.22 -39.73 1.35
C GLU A 202 -6.89 -39.45 2.06
N GLU A 203 -6.27 -38.30 1.79
CA GLU A 203 -5.01 -37.83 2.37
C GLU A 203 -5.17 -36.71 3.41
N ALA A 204 -6.38 -36.45 3.91
CA ALA A 204 -6.58 -35.49 5.01
C ALA A 204 -5.86 -36.03 6.26
N HIS A 205 -4.72 -35.43 6.58
CA HIS A 205 -3.93 -35.83 7.74
C HIS A 205 -4.68 -35.47 9.02
N ASP A 206 -4.98 -36.46 9.84
CA ASP A 206 -5.22 -36.26 11.26
C ASP A 206 -3.88 -35.93 11.91
N TYR A 207 -3.67 -34.65 12.20
CA TYR A 207 -2.43 -34.15 12.79
C TYR A 207 -2.23 -34.60 14.24
N ARG A 208 -3.20 -35.24 14.87
CA ARG A 208 -3.12 -35.79 16.23
C ARG A 208 -2.49 -34.81 17.20
N TYR A 209 -3.06 -33.61 17.27
CA TYR A 209 -2.58 -32.59 18.18
C TYR A 209 -2.58 -33.09 19.63
N PHE A 210 -1.51 -32.78 20.34
CA PHE A 210 -1.43 -32.93 21.79
C PHE A 210 -0.50 -31.84 22.38
N PRO A 211 -0.68 -31.45 23.65
CA PRO A 211 0.19 -30.45 24.29
C PRO A 211 1.65 -30.89 24.23
N ASP A 212 2.53 -29.95 23.87
CA ASP A 212 3.96 -30.23 23.83
C ASP A 212 4.48 -30.50 25.24
N PRO A 213 5.07 -31.67 25.52
CA PRO A 213 5.51 -32.04 26.87
C PRO A 213 6.77 -31.29 27.31
N ASP A 214 7.51 -30.72 26.39
CA ASP A 214 8.75 -29.99 26.65
C ASP A 214 8.54 -28.49 26.87
N LEU A 215 7.35 -27.98 26.59
CA LEU A 215 6.99 -26.55 26.74
C LEU A 215 5.94 -26.35 27.81
N LEU A 216 6.27 -25.53 28.79
CA LEU A 216 5.32 -25.10 29.82
C LEU A 216 4.26 -24.17 29.18
N PRO A 217 3.04 -24.12 29.75
CA PRO A 217 2.08 -23.10 29.40
C PRO A 217 2.68 -21.70 29.49
N LEU A 218 2.42 -20.88 28.50
CA LEU A 218 2.85 -19.49 28.47
C LEU A 218 1.88 -18.64 29.29
N GLU A 219 2.35 -18.18 30.43
CA GLU A 219 1.65 -17.22 31.27
C GLU A 219 2.07 -15.81 30.88
N ILE A 220 1.09 -14.98 30.55
CA ILE A 220 1.31 -13.59 30.13
C ILE A 220 0.66 -12.67 31.15
N GLU A 221 1.51 -11.93 31.86
CA GLU A 221 1.06 -10.96 32.83
C GLU A 221 0.43 -9.74 32.12
N GLN A 222 -0.67 -9.22 32.69
CA GLN A 222 -1.36 -8.05 32.13
C GLN A 222 -0.45 -6.82 32.04
N SER A 223 0.46 -6.64 33.00
CA SER A 223 1.45 -5.56 32.97
C SER A 223 2.32 -5.56 31.73
N TRP A 224 2.72 -6.74 31.28
CA TRP A 224 3.50 -6.87 30.05
C TRP A 224 2.68 -6.51 28.80
N VAL A 225 1.41 -6.90 28.76
CA VAL A 225 0.49 -6.49 27.69
C VAL A 225 0.32 -4.97 27.67
N ASP A 226 0.17 -4.35 28.86
CA ASP A 226 0.01 -2.91 29.00
C ASP A 226 1.27 -2.15 28.57
N GLU A 227 2.46 -2.66 28.88
CA GLU A 227 3.75 -2.11 28.44
C GLU A 227 3.87 -2.15 26.92
N ILE A 228 3.53 -3.29 26.29
CA ILE A 228 3.54 -3.43 24.84
C ILE A 228 2.53 -2.46 24.21
N ALA A 229 1.31 -2.39 24.75
CA ALA A 229 0.28 -1.49 24.25
C ALA A 229 0.72 -0.01 24.30
N ALA A 230 1.40 0.38 25.38
CA ALA A 230 1.95 1.74 25.51
C ALA A 230 3.12 2.04 24.57
N SER A 231 3.80 1.01 24.08
CA SER A 231 4.95 1.13 23.16
C SER A 231 4.57 1.02 21.69
N LEU A 232 3.31 0.72 21.37
CA LEU A 232 2.86 0.58 19.98
C LEU A 232 3.05 1.90 19.22
N PRO A 233 3.57 1.86 18.00
CA PRO A 233 3.57 3.03 17.12
C PRO A 233 2.15 3.43 16.75
N GLU A 234 1.98 4.65 16.29
CA GLU A 234 0.70 5.09 15.70
C GLU A 234 0.36 4.19 14.51
N LEU A 235 -0.77 3.49 14.58
CA LEU A 235 -1.21 2.56 13.54
C LEU A 235 -1.72 3.29 12.28
N PRO A 236 -1.74 2.62 11.11
CA PRO A 236 -2.06 3.26 9.84
C PRO A 236 -3.38 4.03 9.83
N ASP A 237 -4.44 3.49 10.43
CA ASP A 237 -5.76 4.12 10.41
C ASP A 237 -5.80 5.39 11.26
N ALA A 238 -5.17 5.38 12.43
CA ALA A 238 -5.02 6.55 13.27
C ALA A 238 -4.18 7.64 12.58
N LYS A 239 -3.05 7.24 11.97
CA LYS A 239 -2.17 8.13 11.22
C LYS A 239 -2.88 8.74 10.01
N LYS A 240 -3.64 7.93 9.25
CA LYS A 240 -4.48 8.39 8.13
C LYS A 240 -5.50 9.45 8.57
N ALA A 241 -6.25 9.16 9.64
CA ALA A 241 -7.25 10.10 10.17
C ALA A 241 -6.59 11.41 10.66
N ARG A 242 -5.46 11.29 11.34
CA ARG A 242 -4.68 12.46 11.79
C ARG A 242 -4.17 13.29 10.62
N PHE A 243 -3.65 12.67 9.56
CA PHE A 243 -3.17 13.40 8.38
C PHE A 243 -4.27 14.21 7.69
N VAL A 244 -5.47 13.66 7.58
CA VAL A 244 -6.64 14.39 7.05
C VAL A 244 -6.94 15.64 7.88
N ILE A 245 -6.92 15.51 9.21
CA ILE A 245 -7.28 16.60 10.12
C ILE A 245 -6.15 17.64 10.22
N GLU A 246 -4.92 17.18 10.47
CA GLU A 246 -3.78 18.04 10.77
C GLU A 246 -3.24 18.77 9.54
N PHE A 247 -3.12 18.06 8.42
CA PHE A 247 -2.55 18.62 7.18
C PHE A 247 -3.61 19.05 6.17
N GLY A 248 -4.90 18.79 6.44
CA GLY A 248 -6.01 19.18 5.57
C GLY A 248 -6.01 18.51 4.19
N ILE A 249 -5.38 17.35 4.06
CA ILE A 249 -5.31 16.56 2.82
C ILE A 249 -6.57 15.70 2.65
N THR A 250 -6.76 15.13 1.46
CA THR A 250 -7.90 14.24 1.19
C THR A 250 -7.70 12.87 1.82
N GLU A 251 -8.78 12.13 2.06
CA GLU A 251 -8.69 10.73 2.51
C GLU A 251 -7.89 9.86 1.53
N TYR A 252 -8.02 10.12 0.23
CA TYR A 252 -7.24 9.43 -0.79
C TYR A 252 -5.75 9.70 -0.65
N ASP A 253 -5.34 10.98 -0.55
CA ASP A 253 -3.93 11.34 -0.39
C ASP A 253 -3.36 10.74 0.91
N ALA A 254 -4.14 10.82 2.01
CA ALA A 254 -3.75 10.22 3.29
C ALA A 254 -3.58 8.70 3.17
N SER A 255 -4.47 8.00 2.45
CA SER A 255 -4.35 6.55 2.23
C SER A 255 -3.10 6.18 1.44
N VAL A 256 -2.75 6.97 0.41
CA VAL A 256 -1.53 6.76 -0.38
C VAL A 256 -0.28 7.00 0.47
N LEU A 257 -0.25 8.08 1.25
CA LEU A 257 0.91 8.48 2.06
C LEU A 257 1.12 7.59 3.29
N THR A 258 0.06 6.96 3.80
CA THR A 258 0.14 6.03 4.94
C THR A 258 0.22 4.57 4.54
N ALA A 259 0.30 4.25 3.25
CA ALA A 259 0.43 2.88 2.76
C ALA A 259 1.66 2.17 3.34
N ASP A 260 2.73 2.92 3.61
CA ASP A 260 3.94 2.48 4.27
C ASP A 260 4.34 3.45 5.39
N ALA A 261 4.90 2.93 6.48
CA ALA A 261 5.33 3.75 7.61
C ALA A 261 6.44 4.76 7.20
N ILE A 262 7.38 4.32 6.36
CA ILE A 262 8.51 5.17 5.91
C ILE A 262 7.99 6.31 5.02
N ASP A 263 7.03 6.03 4.15
CA ASP A 263 6.38 7.04 3.30
C ASP A 263 5.65 8.09 4.13
N ALA A 264 4.92 7.62 5.16
CA ALA A 264 4.20 8.48 6.09
C ALA A 264 5.15 9.39 6.89
N ASP A 265 6.24 8.86 7.40
CA ASP A 265 7.24 9.62 8.17
C ASP A 265 7.98 10.64 7.28
N TYR A 266 8.24 10.28 6.03
CA TYR A 266 8.80 11.21 5.05
C TYR A 266 7.85 12.39 4.80
N PHE A 267 6.56 12.09 4.53
CA PHE A 267 5.54 13.12 4.34
C PHE A 267 5.40 14.02 5.57
N GLU A 268 5.27 13.45 6.75
CA GLU A 268 5.09 14.20 7.99
C GLU A 268 6.27 15.15 8.25
N THR A 269 7.49 14.68 7.98
CA THR A 269 8.69 15.51 8.09
C THR A 269 8.69 16.66 7.08
N VAL A 270 8.32 16.41 5.83
CA VAL A 270 8.27 17.44 4.78
C VAL A 270 7.14 18.43 5.05
N ALA A 271 5.97 17.97 5.48
CA ALA A 271 4.79 18.80 5.71
C ALA A 271 4.89 19.67 6.96
N LYS A 272 5.76 19.33 7.91
CA LYS A 272 5.91 20.06 9.17
C LYS A 272 6.20 21.55 8.96
N GLY A 273 5.24 22.40 9.36
CA GLY A 273 5.33 23.86 9.20
C GLY A 273 5.11 24.37 7.78
N ARG A 274 4.59 23.52 6.87
CA ARG A 274 4.30 23.83 5.46
C ARG A 274 2.85 23.54 5.11
N ASP A 275 2.44 23.91 3.91
CA ASP A 275 1.13 23.54 3.36
C ASP A 275 1.08 22.01 3.10
N GLY A 276 0.24 21.31 3.87
CA GLY A 276 0.13 19.86 3.78
C GLY A 276 -0.35 19.38 2.41
N LYS A 277 -1.27 20.11 1.77
CA LYS A 277 -1.77 19.77 0.42
C LYS A 277 -0.67 19.90 -0.63
N GLN A 278 0.15 20.94 -0.52
CA GLN A 278 1.27 21.13 -1.41
C GLN A 278 2.32 20.02 -1.20
N ALA A 279 2.65 19.70 0.04
CA ALA A 279 3.57 18.62 0.37
C ALA A 279 3.07 17.26 -0.15
N ALA A 280 1.80 16.92 0.10
CA ALA A 280 1.18 15.69 -0.39
C ALA A 280 1.24 15.59 -1.92
N ASN A 281 0.86 16.66 -2.61
CA ASN A 281 0.88 16.69 -4.08
C ASN A 281 2.29 16.46 -4.64
N TRP A 282 3.31 17.09 -4.07
CA TRP A 282 4.69 16.92 -4.51
C TRP A 282 5.24 15.53 -4.25
N ILE A 283 4.91 14.95 -3.10
CA ILE A 283 5.35 13.58 -2.76
C ILE A 283 4.65 12.57 -3.65
N ILE A 284 3.33 12.62 -3.77
CA ILE A 284 2.55 11.64 -4.53
C ILE A 284 2.85 11.73 -6.03
N ASN A 285 2.83 12.93 -6.60
CA ASN A 285 2.90 13.07 -8.06
C ASN A 285 4.32 13.21 -8.60
N GLU A 286 5.21 13.92 -7.90
CA GLU A 286 6.57 14.14 -8.40
C GLU A 286 7.54 13.10 -7.83
N LEU A 287 7.62 12.97 -6.49
CA LEU A 287 8.59 12.07 -5.87
C LEU A 287 8.28 10.59 -6.12
N PHE A 288 7.06 10.12 -5.79
CA PHE A 288 6.67 8.73 -6.03
C PHE A 288 6.66 8.40 -7.52
N GLY A 289 6.21 9.33 -8.37
CA GLY A 289 6.27 9.16 -9.81
C GLY A 289 7.70 8.98 -10.34
N ARG A 290 8.68 9.67 -9.74
CA ARG A 290 10.09 9.59 -10.11
C ARG A 290 10.76 8.34 -9.55
N LEU A 291 10.46 7.97 -8.29
CA LEU A 291 10.91 6.73 -7.65
C LEU A 291 10.44 5.50 -8.44
N ASN A 292 9.16 5.45 -8.80
CA ASN A 292 8.59 4.34 -9.58
C ASN A 292 9.29 4.18 -10.94
N LYS A 293 9.57 5.28 -11.65
CA LYS A 293 10.32 5.24 -12.91
C LYS A 293 11.76 4.74 -12.75
N ALA A 294 12.36 4.99 -11.59
CA ALA A 294 13.72 4.56 -11.27
C ALA A 294 13.75 3.17 -10.61
N ASN A 295 12.58 2.56 -10.34
CA ASN A 295 12.43 1.31 -9.58
C ASN A 295 13.09 1.38 -8.20
N LEU A 296 12.90 2.51 -7.50
CA LEU A 296 13.39 2.79 -6.16
C LEU A 296 12.25 2.90 -5.17
N ILE A 297 12.53 2.64 -3.90
CA ILE A 297 11.65 2.92 -2.77
C ILE A 297 12.07 4.24 -2.09
N ILE A 298 11.23 4.80 -1.22
CA ILE A 298 11.49 6.12 -0.64
C ILE A 298 12.74 6.16 0.24
N SER A 299 13.11 5.06 0.89
CA SER A 299 14.37 4.95 1.66
C SER A 299 15.61 5.10 0.81
N ASP A 300 15.50 4.80 -0.49
CA ASP A 300 16.60 4.93 -1.45
C ASP A 300 16.52 6.24 -2.25
N SER A 301 15.62 7.14 -1.86
CA SER A 301 15.41 8.41 -2.54
C SER A 301 16.68 9.27 -2.55
N PRO A 302 17.12 9.74 -3.73
CA PRO A 302 18.20 10.73 -3.81
C PRO A 302 17.83 12.10 -3.21
N ILE A 303 16.52 12.35 -3.02
CA ILE A 303 16.02 13.60 -2.44
C ILE A 303 15.60 13.36 -1.01
N SER A 304 16.28 13.99 -0.08
CA SER A 304 15.96 13.97 1.35
C SER A 304 14.74 14.84 1.66
N THR A 305 14.12 14.60 2.83
CA THR A 305 13.03 15.43 3.35
C THR A 305 13.38 16.91 3.44
N ASN A 306 14.64 17.23 3.81
CA ASN A 306 15.13 18.60 3.88
C ASN A 306 15.21 19.26 2.50
N GLN A 307 15.68 18.55 1.50
CA GLN A 307 15.77 19.07 0.13
C GLN A 307 14.40 19.31 -0.48
N LEU A 308 13.46 18.36 -0.34
CA LEU A 308 12.10 18.55 -0.81
C LEU A 308 11.42 19.70 -0.06
N GLY A 309 11.57 19.76 1.27
CA GLY A 309 11.08 20.87 2.07
C GLY A 309 11.61 22.24 1.61
N ALA A 310 12.90 22.33 1.30
CA ALA A 310 13.49 23.57 0.79
C ALA A 310 12.93 23.98 -0.59
N ILE A 311 12.65 23.02 -1.46
CA ILE A 311 11.96 23.30 -2.75
C ILE A 311 10.56 23.87 -2.49
N LEU A 312 9.79 23.29 -1.58
CA LEU A 312 8.48 23.78 -1.22
C LEU A 312 8.51 25.17 -0.59
N ASP A 313 9.50 25.44 0.26
CA ASP A 313 9.71 26.74 0.87
C ASP A 313 10.00 27.83 -0.18
N LEU A 314 10.81 27.52 -1.20
CA LEU A 314 11.09 28.44 -2.32
C LEU A 314 9.83 28.74 -3.15
N ILE A 315 8.96 27.73 -3.35
CA ILE A 315 7.66 27.93 -4.03
C ILE A 315 6.76 28.84 -3.18
N SER A 316 6.63 28.54 -1.89
CA SER A 316 5.77 29.27 -0.96
C SER A 316 6.17 30.75 -0.82
N LYS A 317 7.47 31.02 -0.81
CA LYS A 317 8.01 32.40 -0.80
C LYS A 317 7.85 33.13 -2.13
N GLY A 318 7.51 32.41 -3.21
CA GLY A 318 7.46 32.98 -4.55
C GLY A 318 8.82 33.22 -5.20
N ASP A 319 9.89 32.65 -4.62
CA ASP A 319 11.25 32.74 -5.17
C ASP A 319 11.38 31.97 -6.49
N ILE A 320 10.62 30.91 -6.66
CA ILE A 320 10.56 30.09 -7.88
C ILE A 320 9.10 29.75 -8.26
N SER A 321 8.85 29.58 -9.56
CA SER A 321 7.55 29.06 -10.05
C SER A 321 7.47 27.55 -9.94
N GLY A 322 6.24 26.99 -10.00
CA GLY A 322 6.06 25.55 -10.01
C GLY A 322 6.79 24.83 -11.14
N LYS A 323 6.99 25.49 -12.31
CA LYS A 323 7.78 24.95 -13.41
C LYS A 323 9.27 24.91 -13.04
N ILE A 324 9.80 26.02 -12.51
CA ILE A 324 11.20 26.07 -12.07
C ILE A 324 11.45 25.08 -10.96
N ALA A 325 10.49 24.86 -10.05
CA ALA A 325 10.60 23.91 -8.99
C ALA A 325 10.73 22.45 -9.51
N LYS A 326 10.02 22.09 -10.59
CA LYS A 326 10.20 20.79 -11.24
C LYS A 326 11.58 20.64 -11.89
N ASP A 327 12.06 21.67 -12.54
CA ASP A 327 13.42 21.69 -13.10
C ASP A 327 14.47 21.57 -11.97
N LEU A 328 14.27 22.28 -10.86
CA LEU A 328 15.12 22.19 -9.66
C LEU A 328 15.09 20.80 -9.03
N PHE A 329 13.90 20.19 -8.93
CA PHE A 329 13.75 18.83 -8.43
C PHE A 329 14.57 17.82 -9.26
N GLU A 330 14.52 17.90 -10.59
CA GLU A 330 15.32 17.03 -11.47
C GLU A 330 16.82 17.29 -11.33
N ILE A 331 17.25 18.54 -11.10
CA ILE A 331 18.66 18.84 -10.83
C ILE A 331 19.09 18.21 -9.52
N VAL A 332 18.32 18.40 -8.43
CA VAL A 332 18.63 17.80 -7.12
C VAL A 332 18.60 16.27 -7.19
N TRP A 333 17.67 15.69 -7.95
CA TRP A 333 17.60 14.25 -8.17
C TRP A 333 18.88 13.69 -8.80
N ASN A 334 19.39 14.35 -9.84
CA ASN A 334 20.50 13.82 -10.64
C ASN A 334 21.89 14.22 -10.10
N GLU A 335 21.99 15.41 -9.50
CA GLU A 335 23.29 16.01 -9.13
C GLU A 335 23.45 16.17 -7.61
N GLY A 336 22.35 16.04 -6.87
CA GLY A 336 22.32 16.35 -5.43
C GLY A 336 22.41 17.86 -5.16
N GLY A 337 22.82 18.19 -3.95
CA GLY A 337 23.07 19.56 -3.54
C GLY A 337 21.92 20.23 -2.80
N GLU A 338 22.13 21.45 -2.35
CA GLU A 338 21.16 22.24 -1.61
C GLU A 338 20.32 23.09 -2.56
N PRO A 339 18.98 22.94 -2.57
CA PRO A 339 18.10 23.62 -3.52
C PRO A 339 18.26 25.13 -3.57
N THR A 340 18.39 25.80 -2.40
CA THR A 340 18.59 27.26 -2.31
C THR A 340 19.86 27.71 -3.00
N LYS A 341 20.96 27.00 -2.81
CA LYS A 341 22.23 27.32 -3.47
C LYS A 341 22.16 27.09 -4.98
N ILE A 342 21.54 26.01 -5.41
CA ILE A 342 21.35 25.72 -6.84
C ILE A 342 20.57 26.86 -7.51
N VAL A 343 19.46 27.32 -6.89
CA VAL A 343 18.66 28.43 -7.40
C VAL A 343 19.50 29.71 -7.54
N GLU A 344 20.37 30.01 -6.58
CA GLU A 344 21.25 31.18 -6.63
C GLU A 344 22.33 31.06 -7.71
N ILE A 345 23.07 29.95 -7.72
CA ILE A 345 24.19 29.75 -8.66
C ILE A 345 23.71 29.69 -10.11
N ARG A 346 22.55 29.05 -10.35
CA ARG A 346 21.98 28.90 -11.71
C ARG A 346 21.04 30.03 -12.12
N GLY A 347 20.86 31.04 -11.26
CA GLY A 347 20.03 32.20 -11.54
C GLY A 347 18.58 31.79 -11.85
N MET A 348 18.01 30.85 -11.06
CA MET A 348 16.67 30.27 -11.25
C MET A 348 15.59 31.10 -10.54
N LYS A 349 15.93 32.14 -9.78
CA LYS A 349 14.96 33.00 -9.09
C LYS A 349 13.98 33.63 -10.08
N GLN A 350 12.73 33.74 -9.66
CA GLN A 350 11.73 34.50 -10.43
C GLN A 350 12.10 35.97 -10.48
N VAL A 351 11.87 36.56 -11.63
CA VAL A 351 11.92 38.03 -11.78
C VAL A 351 10.59 38.57 -11.24
N THR A 352 10.67 39.17 -10.05
CA THR A 352 9.53 39.86 -9.40
C THR A 352 9.59 41.38 -9.60
N ASP A 353 10.65 41.89 -10.22
CA ASP A 353 10.79 43.31 -10.53
C ASP A 353 9.70 43.71 -11.54
N SER A 354 8.73 44.48 -11.03
CA SER A 354 7.59 44.97 -11.81
C SER A 354 8.03 45.81 -13.01
N GLY A 355 9.12 46.56 -12.91
CA GLY A 355 9.63 47.38 -14.00
C GLY A 355 10.19 46.54 -15.17
N ALA A 356 10.93 45.47 -14.89
CA ALA A 356 11.43 44.57 -15.91
C ALA A 356 10.29 43.79 -16.60
N ILE A 357 9.30 43.35 -15.83
CA ILE A 357 8.10 42.68 -16.36
C ILE A 357 7.26 43.66 -17.17
N GLU A 358 7.06 44.87 -16.69
CA GLU A 358 6.32 45.91 -17.38
C GLU A 358 6.94 46.26 -18.74
N THR A 359 8.24 46.41 -18.80
CA THR A 359 8.98 46.62 -20.05
C THR A 359 8.76 45.47 -21.06
N ALA A 360 8.76 44.25 -20.59
CA ALA A 360 8.49 43.09 -21.43
C ALA A 360 7.02 43.04 -21.94
N VAL A 361 6.06 43.41 -21.08
CA VAL A 361 4.63 43.49 -21.43
C VAL A 361 4.43 44.59 -22.46
N ASP A 362 5.01 45.78 -22.26
CA ASP A 362 4.90 46.91 -23.18
C ASP A 362 5.43 46.57 -24.58
N LYS A 363 6.58 45.92 -24.62
CA LYS A 363 7.15 45.49 -25.90
C LYS A 363 6.25 44.49 -26.62
N ILE A 364 5.71 43.48 -25.91
CA ILE A 364 4.83 42.47 -26.52
C ILE A 364 3.50 43.10 -26.96
N MET A 365 2.95 44.05 -26.21
CA MET A 365 1.74 44.78 -26.61
C MET A 365 1.98 45.69 -27.83
N ALA A 366 3.09 46.38 -27.87
CA ALA A 366 3.48 47.21 -29.01
C ALA A 366 3.71 46.40 -30.31
N ASP A 367 4.32 45.20 -30.16
CA ASP A 367 4.55 44.30 -31.29
C ASP A 367 3.26 43.60 -31.78
N ASN A 368 2.14 43.66 -31.04
CA ASN A 368 0.91 42.93 -31.33
C ASN A 368 -0.37 43.74 -31.09
N PRO A 369 -0.54 44.90 -31.78
CA PRO A 369 -1.67 45.82 -31.54
C PRO A 369 -3.05 45.20 -31.81
N ASP A 370 -3.15 44.29 -32.79
CA ASP A 370 -4.41 43.62 -33.12
C ASP A 370 -4.86 42.66 -31.98
N GLN A 371 -3.92 42.07 -31.27
CA GLN A 371 -4.24 41.22 -30.13
C GLN A 371 -4.64 42.02 -28.90
N VAL A 372 -4.11 43.24 -28.74
CA VAL A 372 -4.52 44.18 -27.70
C VAL A 372 -6.00 44.53 -27.85
N ILE A 373 -6.43 44.90 -29.06
CA ILE A 373 -7.84 45.24 -29.36
C ILE A 373 -8.74 44.03 -29.08
N LYS A 374 -8.34 42.84 -29.48
CA LYS A 374 -9.11 41.61 -29.23
C LYS A 374 -9.22 41.29 -27.74
N ALA A 375 -8.14 41.47 -26.97
CA ALA A 375 -8.12 41.18 -25.54
C ALA A 375 -8.92 42.21 -24.73
N GLN A 376 -8.96 43.49 -25.16
CA GLN A 376 -9.82 44.51 -24.59
C GLN A 376 -11.31 44.20 -24.82
N ALA A 377 -11.65 43.66 -26.00
CA ALA A 377 -13.02 43.25 -26.32
C ALA A 377 -13.41 41.91 -25.62
N ASN A 378 -12.44 41.04 -25.35
CA ASN A 378 -12.66 39.76 -24.69
C ASN A 378 -11.54 39.46 -23.68
N PRO A 379 -11.76 39.71 -22.37
CA PRO A 379 -10.75 39.53 -21.31
C PRO A 379 -10.14 38.13 -21.24
N LYS A 380 -10.84 37.08 -21.70
CA LYS A 380 -10.32 35.74 -21.74
C LYS A 380 -9.09 35.58 -22.63
N LEU A 381 -8.91 36.49 -23.60
CA LEU A 381 -7.75 36.48 -24.52
C LEU A 381 -6.48 37.09 -23.87
N ALA A 382 -6.58 37.75 -22.73
CA ALA A 382 -5.43 38.26 -21.99
C ALA A 382 -4.39 37.16 -21.65
N GLY A 383 -4.84 35.91 -21.47
CA GLY A 383 -3.96 34.75 -21.25
C GLY A 383 -2.93 34.53 -22.35
N TRP A 384 -3.20 34.99 -23.58
CA TRP A 384 -2.23 34.92 -24.68
C TRP A 384 -0.99 35.80 -24.38
N PHE A 385 -1.19 37.02 -23.89
CA PHE A 385 -0.12 37.95 -23.52
C PHE A 385 0.73 37.34 -22.35
N VAL A 386 0.07 36.71 -21.36
CA VAL A 386 0.76 36.03 -20.27
C VAL A 386 1.71 34.95 -20.85
N GLY A 387 1.22 34.15 -21.79
CA GLY A 387 2.04 33.13 -22.46
C GLY A 387 3.25 33.72 -23.19
N GLN A 388 3.10 34.85 -23.88
CA GLN A 388 4.18 35.52 -24.60
C GLN A 388 5.23 36.12 -23.65
N VAL A 389 4.79 36.77 -22.55
CA VAL A 389 5.68 37.31 -21.52
C VAL A 389 6.47 36.18 -20.84
N MET A 390 5.81 35.09 -20.49
CA MET A 390 6.45 33.92 -19.92
C MET A 390 7.51 33.33 -20.87
N LYS A 391 7.21 33.28 -22.18
CA LYS A 391 8.17 32.82 -23.19
C LYS A 391 9.36 33.77 -23.32
N ALA A 392 9.12 35.08 -23.38
CA ALA A 392 10.15 36.12 -23.50
C ALA A 392 11.08 36.19 -22.29
N THR A 393 10.55 35.88 -21.08
CA THR A 393 11.29 35.87 -19.82
C THR A 393 11.89 34.50 -19.48
N GLY A 394 11.80 33.53 -20.38
CA GLY A 394 12.28 32.15 -20.16
C GLY A 394 11.57 31.42 -19.01
N GLY A 395 10.32 31.81 -18.71
CA GLY A 395 9.52 31.26 -17.60
C GLY A 395 9.86 31.83 -16.23
N LYS A 396 10.72 32.87 -16.16
CA LYS A 396 11.17 33.46 -14.90
C LYS A 396 10.28 34.58 -14.37
N ALA A 397 9.40 35.18 -15.19
CA ALA A 397 8.48 36.20 -14.70
C ALA A 397 7.41 35.60 -13.74
N ASN A 398 7.08 36.33 -12.68
CA ASN A 398 6.01 35.90 -11.78
C ASN A 398 4.64 36.02 -12.47
N PRO A 399 3.90 34.91 -12.70
CA PRO A 399 2.63 34.95 -13.43
C PRO A 399 1.55 35.84 -12.80
N LYS A 400 1.54 35.98 -11.47
CA LYS A 400 0.62 36.89 -10.77
C LYS A 400 0.90 38.33 -11.12
N VAL A 401 2.18 38.74 -11.08
CA VAL A 401 2.61 40.09 -11.42
C VAL A 401 2.34 40.35 -12.89
N VAL A 402 2.66 39.41 -13.77
CA VAL A 402 2.37 39.50 -15.21
C VAL A 402 0.87 39.72 -15.46
N ASN A 403 0.00 38.91 -14.83
CA ASN A 403 -1.44 39.06 -14.96
C ASN A 403 -1.94 40.43 -14.49
N GLN A 404 -1.44 40.93 -13.35
CA GLN A 404 -1.81 42.22 -12.80
C GLN A 404 -1.41 43.37 -13.74
N ILE A 405 -0.20 43.33 -14.28
CA ILE A 405 0.28 44.38 -15.21
C ILE A 405 -0.52 44.34 -16.51
N ILE A 406 -0.77 43.15 -17.07
CA ILE A 406 -1.56 42.99 -18.31
C ILE A 406 -2.99 43.48 -18.09
N ALA A 407 -3.65 43.10 -16.98
CA ALA A 407 -5.01 43.54 -16.68
C ALA A 407 -5.08 45.05 -16.53
N SER A 408 -4.11 45.65 -15.83
CA SER A 408 -4.02 47.13 -15.69
C SER A 408 -3.86 47.83 -17.04
N LYS A 409 -2.98 47.31 -17.92
CA LYS A 409 -2.71 47.94 -19.23
C LYS A 409 -3.80 47.69 -20.26
N LEU A 410 -4.54 46.61 -20.16
CA LEU A 410 -5.70 46.33 -21.00
C LEU A 410 -6.98 47.00 -20.47
N HIS A 411 -6.96 47.55 -19.25
CA HIS A 411 -8.12 48.15 -18.55
C HIS A 411 -9.28 47.14 -18.39
N ILE A 412 -8.98 45.90 -17.98
CA ILE A 412 -9.92 44.77 -17.81
C ILE A 412 -9.89 44.22 -16.38
#